data_75fd2f364f7a36983ef552cf3ce56f06
#
_entry.id   75fd2f364f7a36983ef552cf3ce56f06
#
_cell.length_a   1.000
_cell.length_b   1.000
_cell.length_c   1.000
_cell.angle_alpha   90.00
_cell.angle_beta   90.00
_cell.angle_gamma   90.00
#
_symmetry.space_group_name_H-M   'P 1'
#
loop_
_entity.id
_entity.type
_entity.pdbx_description
1 polymer ?
#
loop_
_entity_poly.entity_id
_entity_poly.type
_entity_poly.pdbx_seq_one_letter_code
_entity_poly.pdbx_strand_id
1 'polypeptide(L)'
;MQEAKEILGDARLREWKKGATALAYYHHVFGQVLNQRLQRLCSILYELDLGIAVGDVGRERGFTWAGARRAEDNVFHAADLRHPGLDKAVGNRMTFSGDSNVLFLTGANMAGKSTLMKSFGIAVYLAHMGFPVAAKEMEFSVREGLYSSINVPDDLSLGYSHFYAEVLRVKKVAEALAAYSRCWFVISTHIIEVGETLRQRSDNLQFAYLPTVMDGMTPRYPYILQKGITNDRHGMLIIGNEGILDILS
;
A
#
# COMPACT_ATOMS: atom_id res chain seq x y z
N MET A 1 25.99 20.26 9.24
CA MET A 1 26.36 21.65 8.88
C MET A 1 27.79 22.04 9.27
N GLN A 2 28.25 21.69 10.47
CA GLN A 2 29.62 22.04 10.94
C GLN A 2 30.71 21.32 10.13
N GLU A 3 30.55 20.01 9.86
CA GLU A 3 31.47 19.23 9.02
C GLU A 3 31.56 19.75 7.57
N ALA A 4 30.45 20.20 7.00
CA ALA A 4 30.46 20.79 5.66
C ALA A 4 31.28 22.10 5.63
N LYS A 5 31.17 22.92 6.68
CA LYS A 5 31.99 24.15 6.83
C LYS A 5 33.48 23.82 7.00
N GLU A 6 33.79 22.74 7.71
CA GLU A 6 35.18 22.31 7.89
C GLU A 6 35.79 21.80 6.57
N ILE A 7 35.05 21.02 5.79
CA ILE A 7 35.49 20.53 4.47
C ILE A 7 35.71 21.70 3.51
N LEU A 8 34.76 22.63 3.43
CA LEU A 8 34.83 23.79 2.54
C LEU A 8 35.86 24.84 3.03
N GLY A 9 36.17 24.86 4.32
CA GLY A 9 37.17 25.73 4.93
C GLY A 9 38.60 25.20 4.90
N ASP A 10 38.83 23.97 4.45
CA ASP A 10 40.14 23.36 4.40
C ASP A 10 41.07 24.17 3.47
N ALA A 11 42.14 24.72 4.05
CA ALA A 11 43.12 25.56 3.33
C ALA A 11 43.78 24.83 2.15
N ARG A 12 43.81 23.49 2.18
CA ARG A 12 44.37 22.66 1.11
C ARG A 12 43.57 22.73 -0.19
N LEU A 13 42.28 23.12 -0.12
CA LEU A 13 41.40 23.27 -1.29
C LEU A 13 41.43 24.66 -1.89
N ARG A 14 42.05 25.65 -1.20
CA ARG A 14 42.06 27.06 -1.63
C ARG A 14 43.02 27.36 -2.76
N GLU A 15 44.07 26.55 -2.94
CA GLU A 15 45.06 26.75 -4.00
C GLU A 15 44.88 25.74 -5.13
N TRP A 16 44.18 26.12 -6.18
CA TRP A 16 44.06 25.32 -7.40
C TRP A 16 45.34 25.37 -8.22
N LYS A 17 46.21 24.38 -8.08
CA LYS A 17 47.39 24.21 -8.95
C LYS A 17 47.02 23.42 -10.19
N LYS A 18 47.54 23.80 -11.36
CA LYS A 18 47.38 23.09 -12.63
C LYS A 18 48.62 22.23 -12.89
N GLY A 19 48.43 20.94 -13.32
CA GLY A 19 49.51 20.04 -13.68
C GLY A 19 49.37 18.61 -13.09
N ALA A 20 50.21 17.67 -13.54
CA ALA A 20 50.14 16.28 -13.13
C ALA A 20 50.34 16.08 -11.61
N THR A 21 51.23 16.85 -11.01
CA THR A 21 51.49 16.83 -9.55
C THR A 21 50.29 17.31 -8.76
N ALA A 22 49.58 18.33 -9.27
CA ALA A 22 48.34 18.81 -8.63
C ALA A 22 47.19 17.79 -8.75
N LEU A 23 47.11 17.14 -9.89
CA LEU A 23 46.10 16.08 -10.09
C LEU A 23 46.34 14.91 -9.12
N ALA A 24 47.59 14.46 -8.97
CA ALA A 24 47.97 13.42 -8.02
C ALA A 24 47.68 13.83 -6.56
N TYR A 25 47.93 15.08 -6.22
CA TYR A 25 47.62 15.62 -4.90
C TYR A 25 46.12 15.63 -4.63
N TYR A 26 45.33 16.14 -5.55
CA TYR A 26 43.86 16.10 -5.39
C TYR A 26 43.30 14.71 -5.34
N HIS A 27 43.81 13.80 -6.18
CA HIS A 27 43.41 12.39 -6.11
C HIS A 27 43.70 11.79 -4.72
N HIS A 28 44.84 12.05 -4.16
CA HIS A 28 45.19 11.62 -2.81
C HIS A 28 44.29 12.25 -1.75
N VAL A 29 44.11 13.57 -1.79
CA VAL A 29 43.31 14.31 -0.81
C VAL A 29 41.85 13.84 -0.86
N PHE A 30 41.22 13.83 -2.02
CA PHE A 30 39.81 13.46 -2.13
C PHE A 30 39.60 11.94 -2.03
N GLY A 31 40.48 11.16 -2.60
CA GLY A 31 40.32 9.70 -2.64
C GLY A 31 40.72 9.00 -1.34
N GLN A 32 41.63 9.59 -0.54
CA GLN A 32 42.14 8.95 0.69
C GLN A 32 41.89 9.79 1.93
N VAL A 33 42.33 11.06 1.95
CA VAL A 33 42.31 11.90 3.17
C VAL A 33 40.90 12.37 3.53
N LEU A 34 40.13 12.83 2.53
CA LEU A 34 38.79 13.38 2.72
C LEU A 34 37.68 12.46 2.31
N ASN A 35 37.95 11.27 1.80
CA ASN A 35 36.97 10.37 1.21
C ASN A 35 35.79 10.09 2.16
N GLN A 36 36.05 9.68 3.40
CA GLN A 36 35.00 9.37 4.36
C GLN A 36 34.15 10.60 4.70
N ARG A 37 34.76 11.78 4.83
CA ARG A 37 34.04 13.03 5.11
C ARG A 37 33.20 13.46 3.91
N LEU A 38 33.68 13.30 2.69
CA LEU A 38 32.92 13.57 1.47
C LEU A 38 31.74 12.61 1.30
N GLN A 39 31.94 11.32 1.55
CA GLN A 39 30.85 10.35 1.52
C GLN A 39 29.76 10.72 2.55
N ARG A 40 30.16 11.11 3.77
CA ARG A 40 29.21 11.56 4.79
C ARG A 40 28.49 12.84 4.39
N LEU A 41 29.20 13.80 3.79
CA LEU A 41 28.58 15.01 3.25
C LEU A 41 27.55 14.68 2.16
N CYS A 42 27.91 13.82 1.23
CA CYS A 42 26.98 13.35 0.18
C CYS A 42 25.75 12.67 0.79
N SER A 43 25.93 11.79 1.80
CA SER A 43 24.80 11.16 2.49
C SER A 43 23.86 12.19 3.12
N ILE A 44 24.40 13.20 3.79
CA ILE A 44 23.59 14.28 4.38
C ILE A 44 22.83 15.07 3.29
N LEU A 45 23.47 15.35 2.16
CA LEU A 45 22.83 16.03 1.04
C LEU A 45 21.70 15.17 0.44
N TYR A 46 21.90 13.86 0.27
CA TYR A 46 20.86 12.95 -0.20
C TYR A 46 19.68 12.84 0.78
N GLU A 47 19.94 12.79 2.08
CA GLU A 47 18.88 12.78 3.10
C GLU A 47 18.08 14.09 3.09
N LEU A 48 18.73 15.22 2.91
CA LEU A 48 18.06 16.53 2.80
C LEU A 48 17.23 16.63 1.52
N ASP A 49 17.78 16.22 0.38
CA ASP A 49 17.09 16.22 -0.91
C ASP A 49 15.86 15.32 -0.87
N LEU A 50 16.02 14.09 -0.35
CA LEU A 50 14.90 13.17 -0.13
C LEU A 50 13.83 13.78 0.78
N GLY A 51 14.25 14.37 1.92
CA GLY A 51 13.32 14.99 2.87
C GLY A 51 12.54 16.16 2.26
N ILE A 52 13.18 16.99 1.45
CA ILE A 52 12.54 18.10 0.74
C ILE A 52 11.54 17.54 -0.29
N ALA A 53 11.97 16.60 -1.15
CA ALA A 53 11.12 16.03 -2.19
C ALA A 53 9.88 15.33 -1.59
N VAL A 54 10.05 14.54 -0.54
CA VAL A 54 8.96 13.86 0.17
C VAL A 54 8.02 14.88 0.83
N GLY A 55 8.58 15.91 1.47
CA GLY A 55 7.80 16.99 2.10
C GLY A 55 6.97 17.77 1.08
N ASP A 56 7.54 18.10 -0.06
CA ASP A 56 6.85 18.84 -1.13
C ASP A 56 5.72 18.01 -1.74
N VAL A 57 5.95 16.74 -2.08
CA VAL A 57 4.91 15.83 -2.57
C VAL A 57 3.81 15.62 -1.51
N GLY A 58 4.19 15.44 -0.24
CA GLY A 58 3.23 15.29 0.85
C GLY A 58 2.32 16.51 0.98
N ARG A 59 2.89 17.71 0.92
CA ARG A 59 2.14 18.97 0.98
C ARG A 59 1.25 19.19 -0.25
N GLU A 60 1.78 18.99 -1.44
CA GLU A 60 1.07 19.20 -2.70
C GLU A 60 -0.13 18.25 -2.84
N ARG A 61 0.05 16.99 -2.47
CA ARG A 61 -1.00 15.96 -2.58
C ARG A 61 -1.87 15.82 -1.33
N GLY A 62 -1.63 16.61 -0.29
CA GLY A 62 -2.37 16.55 0.97
C GLY A 62 -2.22 15.21 1.68
N PHE A 63 -0.99 14.65 1.71
CA PHE A 63 -0.66 13.47 2.47
C PHE A 63 -0.36 13.82 3.92
N THR A 64 -0.53 12.87 4.83
CA THR A 64 -0.28 13.05 6.26
C THR A 64 0.75 12.06 6.79
N TRP A 65 1.43 12.41 7.88
CA TRP A 65 2.26 11.47 8.62
C TRP A 65 1.41 10.63 9.54
N ALA A 66 1.60 9.32 9.48
CA ALA A 66 0.87 8.38 10.31
C ALA A 66 1.44 8.35 11.74
N GLY A 67 0.55 8.29 12.73
CA GLY A 67 0.91 8.08 14.12
C GLY A 67 1.23 6.61 14.42
N ALA A 68 2.47 6.31 14.81
CA ALA A 68 2.88 4.97 15.20
C ALA A 68 2.44 4.65 16.63
N ARG A 69 1.91 3.45 16.85
CA ARG A 69 1.52 2.88 18.14
C ARG A 69 2.32 1.62 18.41
N ARG A 70 2.31 1.17 19.66
CA ARG A 70 2.97 -0.10 20.04
C ARG A 70 2.32 -1.28 19.32
N ALA A 71 3.09 -2.33 19.06
CA ALA A 71 2.59 -3.55 18.41
C ALA A 71 1.43 -4.20 19.21
N GLU A 72 1.48 -4.08 20.54
CA GLU A 72 0.49 -4.65 21.47
C GLU A 72 -0.88 -3.97 21.36
N ASP A 73 -0.93 -2.69 21.01
CA ASP A 73 -2.19 -1.94 20.90
C ASP A 73 -3.08 -2.51 19.79
N ASN A 74 -2.48 -3.17 18.81
CA ASN A 74 -3.14 -3.87 17.69
C ASN A 74 -4.20 -3.03 16.98
N VAL A 75 -3.92 -1.76 16.73
CA VAL A 75 -4.83 -0.81 16.10
C VAL A 75 -4.34 -0.38 14.73
N PHE A 76 -5.28 -0.20 13.83
CA PHE A 76 -5.12 0.52 12.58
C PHE A 76 -6.36 1.38 12.37
N HIS A 77 -6.15 2.63 12.11
CA HIS A 77 -7.19 3.57 11.74
C HIS A 77 -6.69 4.46 10.61
N ALA A 78 -7.45 4.55 9.54
CA ALA A 78 -7.21 5.51 8.47
C ALA A 78 -8.52 6.13 8.02
N ALA A 79 -8.56 7.45 7.90
CA ALA A 79 -9.65 8.19 7.30
C ALA A 79 -9.20 8.75 5.96
N ASP A 80 -10.11 8.69 4.98
CA ASP A 80 -9.85 9.15 3.60
C ASP A 80 -8.60 8.50 2.99
N LEU A 81 -8.42 7.20 3.23
CA LEU A 81 -7.33 6.41 2.68
C LEU A 81 -7.48 6.27 1.17
N ARG A 82 -6.51 6.74 0.42
CA ARG A 82 -6.51 6.81 -1.05
C ARG A 82 -5.32 6.07 -1.66
N HIS A 83 -5.43 5.74 -2.95
CA HIS A 83 -4.29 5.22 -3.69
C HIS A 83 -3.36 6.38 -4.10
N PRO A 84 -2.08 6.40 -3.69
CA PRO A 84 -1.19 7.55 -3.91
C PRO A 84 -0.89 7.83 -5.39
N GLY A 85 -1.01 6.83 -6.26
CA GLY A 85 -0.77 6.95 -7.69
C GLY A 85 -1.99 7.33 -8.54
N LEU A 86 -3.14 7.68 -7.92
CA LEU A 86 -4.35 8.08 -8.64
C LEU A 86 -4.73 9.52 -8.26
N ASP A 87 -4.80 10.41 -9.25
CA ASP A 87 -5.11 11.84 -9.02
C ASP A 87 -6.53 12.10 -8.50
N LYS A 88 -7.48 11.25 -8.86
CA LYS A 88 -8.89 11.34 -8.45
C LYS A 88 -9.32 10.12 -7.63
N ALA A 89 -8.43 9.63 -6.76
CA ALA A 89 -8.75 8.51 -5.90
C ALA A 89 -9.85 8.87 -4.90
N VAL A 90 -10.83 7.97 -4.75
CA VAL A 90 -11.87 8.09 -3.72
C VAL A 90 -11.29 7.57 -2.40
N GLY A 91 -11.40 8.41 -1.36
CA GLY A 91 -10.91 8.06 -0.03
C GLY A 91 -11.88 7.18 0.74
N ASN A 92 -11.33 6.23 1.48
CA ASN A 92 -12.10 5.28 2.27
C ASN A 92 -11.65 5.30 3.74
N ARG A 93 -12.55 4.95 4.64
CA ARG A 93 -12.22 4.70 6.04
C ARG A 93 -11.95 3.21 6.23
N MET A 94 -10.82 2.90 6.87
CA MET A 94 -10.47 1.54 7.25
C MET A 94 -10.03 1.50 8.71
N THR A 95 -10.48 0.48 9.45
CA THR A 95 -10.14 0.28 10.85
C THR A 95 -9.90 -1.18 11.14
N PHE A 96 -8.88 -1.46 11.96
CA PHE A 96 -8.65 -2.77 12.55
C PHE A 96 -8.39 -2.61 14.05
N SER A 97 -8.77 -3.62 14.82
CA SER A 97 -8.53 -3.72 16.26
C SER A 97 -8.16 -5.16 16.62
N GLY A 98 -7.88 -5.42 17.89
CA GLY A 98 -7.62 -6.78 18.39
C GLY A 98 -8.79 -7.73 18.14
N ASP A 99 -10.02 -7.23 18.29
CA ASP A 99 -11.25 -8.02 18.14
C ASP A 99 -11.82 -8.00 16.70
N SER A 100 -11.22 -7.21 15.81
CA SER A 100 -11.69 -7.03 14.43
C SER A 100 -10.49 -6.79 13.51
N ASN A 101 -9.70 -7.84 13.33
CA ASN A 101 -8.42 -7.77 12.61
C ASN A 101 -8.48 -8.29 11.17
N VAL A 102 -9.64 -8.72 10.70
CA VAL A 102 -9.83 -9.28 9.35
C VAL A 102 -10.92 -8.53 8.61
N LEU A 103 -10.58 -7.98 7.47
CA LEU A 103 -11.54 -7.39 6.54
C LEU A 103 -11.80 -8.36 5.38
N PHE A 104 -13.04 -8.83 5.28
CA PHE A 104 -13.54 -9.60 4.15
C PHE A 104 -14.20 -8.64 3.15
N LEU A 105 -13.56 -8.46 1.99
CA LEU A 105 -13.93 -7.47 0.99
C LEU A 105 -14.59 -8.14 -0.22
N THR A 106 -15.85 -7.77 -0.50
CA THR A 106 -16.61 -8.24 -1.64
C THR A 106 -16.95 -7.10 -2.61
N GLY A 107 -17.52 -7.42 -3.76
CA GLY A 107 -17.94 -6.46 -4.78
C GLY A 107 -17.65 -6.96 -6.18
N ALA A 108 -18.27 -6.32 -7.17
CA ALA A 108 -18.10 -6.66 -8.57
C ALA A 108 -16.65 -6.49 -9.08
N ASN A 109 -16.36 -7.07 -10.23
CA ASN A 109 -15.15 -6.71 -10.96
C ASN A 109 -15.19 -5.21 -11.28
N MET A 110 -14.04 -4.56 -11.34
CA MET A 110 -13.89 -3.11 -11.56
C MET A 110 -14.39 -2.22 -10.41
N ALA A 111 -15.04 -2.74 -9.35
CA ALA A 111 -15.49 -1.95 -8.22
C ALA A 111 -14.36 -1.35 -7.35
N GLY A 112 -13.09 -1.70 -7.62
CA GLY A 112 -11.94 -1.08 -6.94
C GLY A 112 -11.35 -1.90 -5.79
N LYS A 113 -11.73 -3.16 -5.60
CA LYS A 113 -11.23 -4.03 -4.52
C LYS A 113 -9.70 -4.10 -4.46
N SER A 114 -9.07 -4.41 -5.59
CA SER A 114 -7.59 -4.49 -5.69
C SER A 114 -6.93 -3.14 -5.45
N THR A 115 -7.55 -2.04 -5.87
CA THR A 115 -7.06 -0.68 -5.61
C THR A 115 -7.09 -0.37 -4.12
N LEU A 116 -8.17 -0.70 -3.42
CA LEU A 116 -8.28 -0.50 -1.96
C LEU A 116 -7.24 -1.34 -1.20
N MET A 117 -7.05 -2.60 -1.57
CA MET A 117 -6.02 -3.46 -0.98
C MET A 117 -4.61 -2.90 -1.19
N LYS A 118 -4.31 -2.41 -2.39
CA LYS A 118 -3.03 -1.75 -2.70
C LYS A 118 -2.87 -0.47 -1.90
N SER A 119 -3.92 0.36 -1.79
CA SER A 119 -3.90 1.59 -0.98
C SER A 119 -3.54 1.29 0.48
N PHE A 120 -4.17 0.28 1.07
CA PHE A 120 -3.87 -0.18 2.43
C PHE A 120 -2.42 -0.66 2.56
N GLY A 121 -1.97 -1.57 1.70
CA GLY A 121 -0.62 -2.10 1.74
C GLY A 121 0.47 -1.03 1.57
N ILE A 122 0.28 -0.12 0.61
CA ILE A 122 1.20 1.00 0.36
C ILE A 122 1.23 1.95 1.56
N ALA A 123 0.07 2.28 2.15
CA ALA A 123 0.01 3.16 3.30
C ALA A 123 0.72 2.56 4.53
N VAL A 124 0.49 1.28 4.82
CA VAL A 124 1.20 0.57 5.90
C VAL A 124 2.70 0.55 5.63
N TYR A 125 3.14 0.25 4.42
CA TYR A 125 4.56 0.24 4.05
C TYR A 125 5.20 1.61 4.21
N LEU A 126 4.60 2.67 3.63
CA LEU A 126 5.12 4.04 3.72
C LEU A 126 5.16 4.54 5.16
N ALA A 127 4.14 4.23 5.96
CA ALA A 127 4.10 4.61 7.38
C ALA A 127 5.25 3.98 8.18
N HIS A 128 5.59 2.71 7.94
CA HIS A 128 6.75 2.05 8.57
C HIS A 128 8.08 2.64 8.12
N MET A 129 8.15 3.16 6.90
CA MET A 129 9.32 3.87 6.38
C MET A 129 9.42 5.32 6.89
N GLY A 130 8.42 5.81 7.64
CA GLY A 130 8.36 7.20 8.11
C GLY A 130 8.01 8.21 7.02
N PHE A 131 7.41 7.76 5.92
CA PHE A 131 6.93 8.63 4.84
C PHE A 131 5.47 9.04 5.04
N PRO A 132 5.05 10.19 4.47
CA PRO A 132 3.65 10.58 4.47
C PRO A 132 2.80 9.62 3.64
N VAL A 133 1.57 9.43 4.07
CA VAL A 133 0.60 8.50 3.48
C VAL A 133 -0.57 9.25 2.85
N ALA A 134 -1.15 8.69 1.81
CA ALA A 134 -2.30 9.26 1.10
C ALA A 134 -3.60 9.05 1.91
N ALA A 135 -3.69 9.70 3.05
CA ALA A 135 -4.84 9.70 3.94
C ALA A 135 -5.01 11.07 4.59
N LYS A 136 -6.20 11.37 5.10
CA LYS A 136 -6.44 12.58 5.90
C LYS A 136 -5.86 12.43 7.30
N GLU A 137 -5.98 11.25 7.89
CA GLU A 137 -5.38 10.86 9.16
C GLU A 137 -5.10 9.35 9.15
N MET A 138 -4.07 8.93 9.85
CA MET A 138 -3.74 7.52 10.00
C MET A 138 -3.00 7.28 11.32
N GLU A 139 -3.43 6.24 12.03
CA GLU A 139 -2.70 5.64 13.16
C GLU A 139 -2.52 4.15 12.90
N PHE A 140 -1.39 3.59 13.29
CA PHE A 140 -1.10 2.18 13.08
C PHE A 140 -0.19 1.62 14.16
N SER A 141 -0.42 0.38 14.55
CA SER A 141 0.53 -0.37 15.36
C SER A 141 1.65 -0.93 14.48
N VAL A 142 2.90 -0.81 14.95
CA VAL A 142 4.09 -1.31 14.26
C VAL A 142 3.96 -2.81 13.98
N ARG A 143 4.32 -3.24 12.78
CA ARG A 143 4.30 -4.64 12.32
C ARG A 143 5.67 -5.03 11.77
N GLU A 144 6.03 -6.30 11.97
CA GLU A 144 7.34 -6.83 11.56
C GLU A 144 7.41 -7.17 10.06
N GLY A 145 6.26 -7.33 9.39
CA GLY A 145 6.23 -7.70 7.99
C GLY A 145 4.92 -7.35 7.29
N LEU A 146 5.00 -7.21 5.97
CA LEU A 146 3.88 -7.02 5.07
C LEU A 146 3.94 -8.09 3.97
N TYR A 147 2.87 -8.88 3.86
CA TYR A 147 2.73 -9.92 2.85
C TYR A 147 1.54 -9.62 1.95
N SER A 148 1.71 -9.69 0.65
CA SER A 148 0.62 -9.45 -0.28
C SER A 148 0.54 -10.53 -1.37
N SER A 149 -0.69 -10.89 -1.75
CA SER A 149 -1.01 -11.80 -2.86
C SER A 149 -2.20 -11.24 -3.62
N ILE A 150 -2.01 -10.10 -4.28
CA ILE A 150 -3.09 -9.37 -4.98
C ILE A 150 -3.18 -9.79 -6.44
N ASN A 151 -2.04 -9.92 -7.11
CA ASN A 151 -1.96 -10.37 -8.49
C ASN A 151 -1.34 -11.77 -8.48
N VAL A 152 -2.16 -12.77 -8.61
CA VAL A 152 -1.66 -14.14 -8.78
C VAL A 152 -1.78 -14.47 -10.25
N PRO A 153 -0.67 -14.72 -10.94
CA PRO A 153 -0.71 -15.25 -12.29
C PRO A 153 -1.49 -16.58 -12.31
N ASP A 154 -2.21 -16.81 -13.37
CA ASP A 154 -2.86 -18.08 -13.61
C ASP A 154 -1.78 -19.15 -13.77
N ASP A 155 -1.60 -19.96 -12.77
CA ASP A 155 -0.69 -21.09 -12.84
C ASP A 155 -1.43 -22.28 -13.48
N LEU A 156 -1.48 -22.26 -14.79
CA LEU A 156 -2.06 -23.33 -15.60
C LEU A 156 -1.32 -24.67 -15.40
N SER A 157 -0.11 -24.66 -14.80
CA SER A 157 0.71 -25.86 -14.61
C SER A 157 0.15 -26.79 -13.53
N LEU A 158 -0.67 -26.28 -12.60
CA LEU A 158 -1.25 -27.09 -11.51
C LEU A 158 -2.60 -27.75 -11.86
N GLY A 159 -3.16 -27.50 -13.04
CA GLY A 159 -4.41 -28.13 -13.51
C GLY A 159 -5.67 -27.78 -12.69
N TYR A 160 -5.58 -26.81 -11.78
CA TYR A 160 -6.72 -26.38 -10.98
C TYR A 160 -7.54 -25.30 -11.70
N SER A 161 -8.87 -25.39 -11.59
CA SER A 161 -9.73 -24.29 -12.02
C SER A 161 -9.47 -23.05 -11.16
N HIS A 162 -9.64 -21.87 -11.74
CA HIS A 162 -9.55 -20.57 -11.05
C HIS A 162 -10.31 -20.54 -9.72
N PHE A 163 -11.52 -21.09 -9.73
CA PHE A 163 -12.38 -21.23 -8.56
C PHE A 163 -11.74 -22.07 -7.45
N TYR A 164 -11.18 -23.22 -7.78
CA TYR A 164 -10.55 -24.10 -6.80
C TYR A 164 -9.29 -23.47 -6.18
N ALA A 165 -8.49 -22.79 -6.99
CA ALA A 165 -7.34 -22.03 -6.50
C ALA A 165 -7.75 -20.92 -5.51
N GLU A 166 -8.87 -20.23 -5.77
CA GLU A 166 -9.42 -19.21 -4.87
C GLU A 166 -9.93 -19.84 -3.56
N VAL A 167 -10.61 -20.96 -3.60
CA VAL A 167 -11.05 -21.72 -2.41
C VAL A 167 -9.86 -22.14 -1.53
N LEU A 168 -8.79 -22.66 -2.14
CA LEU A 168 -7.57 -23.04 -1.40
C LEU A 168 -6.89 -21.84 -0.74
N ARG A 169 -6.91 -20.66 -1.37
CA ARG A 169 -6.41 -19.44 -0.76
C ARG A 169 -7.23 -19.02 0.44
N VAL A 170 -8.54 -19.02 0.30
CA VAL A 170 -9.44 -18.69 1.41
C VAL A 170 -9.22 -19.65 2.57
N LYS A 171 -9.02 -20.95 2.29
CA LYS A 171 -8.68 -21.93 3.32
C LYS A 171 -7.37 -21.59 4.04
N LYS A 172 -6.28 -21.34 3.31
CA LYS A 172 -4.99 -20.96 3.90
C LYS A 172 -5.09 -19.69 4.74
N VAL A 173 -5.87 -18.72 4.29
CA VAL A 173 -6.10 -17.50 5.03
C VAL A 173 -6.90 -17.79 6.30
N ALA A 174 -7.95 -18.61 6.24
CA ALA A 174 -8.72 -19.00 7.42
C ALA A 174 -7.85 -19.73 8.46
N GLU A 175 -6.94 -20.59 8.03
CA GLU A 175 -5.94 -21.24 8.90
C GLU A 175 -4.99 -20.22 9.53
N ALA A 176 -4.53 -19.22 8.78
CA ALA A 176 -3.69 -18.14 9.29
C ALA A 176 -4.45 -17.22 10.28
N LEU A 177 -5.73 -16.97 10.05
CA LEU A 177 -6.59 -16.19 10.94
C LEU A 177 -6.70 -16.80 12.33
N ALA A 178 -6.80 -18.12 12.39
CA ALA A 178 -6.83 -18.86 13.66
C ALA A 178 -5.51 -18.79 14.43
N ALA A 179 -4.38 -18.61 13.75
CA ALA A 179 -3.04 -18.62 14.34
C ALA A 179 -2.49 -17.24 14.71
N TYR A 180 -2.93 -16.15 14.06
CA TYR A 180 -2.28 -14.83 14.14
C TYR A 180 -3.24 -13.69 14.54
N SER A 181 -3.60 -13.60 15.80
CA SER A 181 -4.48 -12.54 16.32
C SER A 181 -3.90 -11.12 16.23
N ARG A 182 -2.57 -10.99 16.12
CA ARG A 182 -1.87 -9.69 16.03
C ARG A 182 -1.60 -9.22 14.60
N CYS A 183 -2.12 -9.91 13.59
CA CYS A 183 -1.98 -9.52 12.20
C CYS A 183 -3.27 -8.88 11.69
N TRP A 184 -3.16 -7.97 10.74
CA TRP A 184 -4.31 -7.47 9.98
C TRP A 184 -4.40 -8.18 8.65
N PHE A 185 -5.60 -8.57 8.28
CA PHE A 185 -5.85 -9.28 7.04
C PHE A 185 -6.88 -8.53 6.20
N VAL A 186 -6.60 -8.38 4.91
CA VAL A 186 -7.57 -7.94 3.91
C VAL A 186 -7.71 -9.05 2.89
N ILE A 187 -8.90 -9.63 2.83
CA ILE A 187 -9.22 -10.75 1.94
C ILE A 187 -10.24 -10.28 0.94
N SER A 188 -9.94 -10.42 -0.34
CA SER A 188 -10.89 -10.13 -1.41
C SER A 188 -11.22 -11.41 -2.16
N THR A 189 -12.51 -11.71 -2.29
CA THR A 189 -13.00 -12.86 -3.05
C THR A 189 -14.29 -12.51 -3.78
N HIS A 190 -14.57 -13.25 -4.84
CA HIS A 190 -15.84 -13.22 -5.54
C HIS A 190 -16.83 -14.25 -5.01
N ILE A 191 -16.38 -15.15 -4.12
CA ILE A 191 -17.19 -16.24 -3.56
C ILE A 191 -17.92 -15.72 -2.33
N ILE A 192 -19.13 -15.20 -2.51
CA ILE A 192 -19.95 -14.57 -1.47
C ILE A 192 -20.32 -15.61 -0.38
N GLU A 193 -20.57 -16.84 -0.78
CA GLU A 193 -20.97 -17.95 0.09
C GLU A 193 -19.93 -18.27 1.18
N VAL A 194 -18.65 -18.07 0.85
CA VAL A 194 -17.56 -18.21 1.84
C VAL A 194 -17.68 -17.15 2.92
N GLY A 195 -18.04 -15.92 2.56
CA GLY A 195 -18.23 -14.83 3.52
C GLY A 195 -19.35 -15.12 4.51
N GLU A 196 -20.47 -15.64 4.03
CA GLU A 196 -21.60 -16.01 4.88
C GLU A 196 -21.26 -17.14 5.85
N THR A 197 -20.51 -18.15 5.38
CA THR A 197 -20.06 -19.27 6.21
C THR A 197 -19.06 -18.82 7.28
N LEU A 198 -18.13 -17.93 6.93
CA LEU A 198 -17.13 -17.40 7.86
C LEU A 198 -17.77 -16.49 8.91
N ARG A 199 -18.81 -15.73 8.56
CA ARG A 199 -19.55 -14.87 9.48
C ARG A 199 -20.17 -15.63 10.66
N GLN A 200 -20.53 -16.88 10.45
CA GLN A 200 -21.10 -17.75 11.50
C GLN A 200 -20.04 -18.38 12.42
N ARG A 201 -18.76 -18.34 12.00
CA ARG A 201 -17.67 -19.08 12.67
C ARG A 201 -16.63 -18.24 13.35
N SER A 202 -16.59 -16.94 13.11
CA SER A 202 -15.50 -16.06 13.57
C SER A 202 -16.04 -14.67 13.89
N ASP A 203 -15.79 -14.21 15.12
CA ASP A 203 -16.27 -12.90 15.59
C ASP A 203 -15.33 -11.74 15.21
N ASN A 204 -14.08 -12.04 14.86
CA ASN A 204 -13.06 -11.06 14.50
C ASN A 204 -13.09 -10.61 13.04
N LEU A 205 -14.10 -11.03 12.27
CA LEU A 205 -14.31 -10.68 10.88
C LEU A 205 -15.21 -9.45 10.74
N GLN A 206 -14.73 -8.48 10.00
CA GLN A 206 -15.55 -7.41 9.48
C GLN A 206 -15.80 -7.62 7.98
N PHE A 207 -17.04 -7.40 7.59
CA PHE A 207 -17.47 -7.53 6.20
C PHE A 207 -17.69 -6.16 5.61
N ALA A 208 -17.14 -5.95 4.42
CA ALA A 208 -17.38 -4.75 3.65
C ALA A 208 -17.42 -5.05 2.16
N TYR A 209 -18.03 -4.17 1.41
CA TYR A 209 -18.15 -4.28 -0.02
C TYR A 209 -18.02 -2.94 -0.72
N LEU A 210 -17.66 -2.98 -1.98
CA LEU A 210 -17.66 -1.84 -2.89
C LEU A 210 -18.87 -1.99 -3.82
N PRO A 211 -19.88 -1.11 -3.70
CA PRO A 211 -21.14 -1.26 -4.43
C PRO A 211 -20.99 -0.94 -5.91
N THR A 212 -21.87 -1.56 -6.71
CA THR A 212 -22.17 -1.14 -8.08
C THR A 212 -23.53 -0.42 -8.06
N VAL A 213 -23.59 0.77 -8.61
CA VAL A 213 -24.84 1.54 -8.74
C VAL A 213 -25.21 1.58 -10.21
N MET A 214 -26.45 1.23 -10.52
CA MET A 214 -26.95 1.30 -11.89
C MET A 214 -27.47 2.72 -12.20
N ASP A 215 -26.96 3.32 -13.28
CA ASP A 215 -27.49 4.53 -13.88
C ASP A 215 -28.14 4.16 -15.23
N GLY A 216 -29.44 3.86 -15.16
CA GLY A 216 -30.13 3.17 -16.25
C GLY A 216 -29.56 1.77 -16.47
N MET A 217 -29.00 1.51 -17.66
CA MET A 217 -28.37 0.23 -18.00
C MET A 217 -26.84 0.25 -17.78
N THR A 218 -26.25 1.39 -17.40
CA THR A 218 -24.78 1.52 -17.26
C THR A 218 -24.37 1.36 -15.79
N PRO A 219 -23.44 0.43 -15.49
CA PRO A 219 -22.91 0.30 -14.14
C PRO A 219 -21.96 1.45 -13.81
N ARG A 220 -22.16 2.08 -12.65
CA ARG A 220 -21.25 3.06 -12.06
C ARG A 220 -20.65 2.50 -10.77
N TYR A 221 -19.39 2.82 -10.53
CA TYR A 221 -18.63 2.37 -9.38
C TYR A 221 -18.29 3.58 -8.50
N PRO A 222 -18.98 3.79 -7.37
CA PRO A 222 -18.70 4.90 -6.46
C PRO A 222 -17.35 4.80 -5.76
N TYR A 223 -16.77 3.61 -5.70
CA TYR A 223 -15.51 3.30 -5.01
C TYR A 223 -15.52 3.60 -3.49
N ILE A 224 -16.70 3.69 -2.90
CA ILE A 224 -16.90 3.96 -1.46
C ILE A 224 -17.20 2.65 -0.75
N LEU A 225 -16.36 2.33 0.25
CA LEU A 225 -16.49 1.13 1.06
C LEU A 225 -17.76 1.19 1.94
N GLN A 226 -18.58 0.16 1.88
CA GLN A 226 -19.77 0.00 2.70
C GLN A 226 -19.68 -1.25 3.57
N LYS A 227 -20.29 -1.21 4.77
CA LYS A 227 -20.33 -2.34 5.68
C LYS A 227 -21.32 -3.39 5.19
N GLY A 228 -20.94 -4.67 5.29
CA GLY A 228 -21.77 -5.80 4.94
C GLY A 228 -21.21 -6.65 3.80
N ILE A 229 -22.02 -7.56 3.30
CA ILE A 229 -21.72 -8.42 2.15
C ILE A 229 -22.61 -7.95 0.99
N THR A 230 -22.03 -7.81 -0.19
CA THR A 230 -22.82 -7.41 -1.37
C THR A 230 -23.73 -8.54 -1.81
N ASN A 231 -24.93 -8.17 -2.24
CA ASN A 231 -25.86 -9.05 -2.94
C ASN A 231 -25.80 -8.84 -4.47
N ASP A 232 -24.83 -8.08 -4.95
CA ASP A 232 -24.69 -7.71 -6.36
C ASP A 232 -24.40 -8.94 -7.23
N ARG A 233 -25.42 -9.39 -7.96
CA ARG A 233 -25.34 -10.46 -8.99
C ARG A 233 -25.38 -9.87 -10.40
N HIS A 234 -24.71 -8.74 -10.61
CA HIS A 234 -24.78 -8.01 -11.87
C HIS A 234 -24.04 -8.65 -13.06
N GLY A 235 -23.43 -9.82 -12.89
CA GLY A 235 -22.77 -10.54 -13.99
C GLY A 235 -23.64 -10.72 -15.24
N MET A 236 -24.91 -11.11 -15.04
CA MET A 236 -25.86 -11.27 -16.15
C MET A 236 -26.24 -9.95 -16.83
N LEU A 237 -26.29 -8.85 -16.07
CA LEU A 237 -26.54 -7.51 -16.63
C LEU A 237 -25.37 -7.04 -17.51
N ILE A 238 -24.15 -7.34 -17.11
CA ILE A 238 -22.95 -7.01 -17.91
C ILE A 238 -22.97 -7.82 -19.21
N ILE A 239 -23.29 -9.10 -19.15
CA ILE A 239 -23.44 -9.97 -20.34
C ILE A 239 -24.52 -9.44 -21.30
N GLY A 240 -25.65 -8.97 -20.74
CA GLY A 240 -26.71 -8.34 -21.54
C GLY A 240 -26.29 -7.02 -22.17
N ASN A 241 -25.59 -6.16 -21.42
CA ASN A 241 -25.15 -4.85 -21.90
C ASN A 241 -24.07 -4.94 -23.00
N GLU A 242 -23.23 -5.97 -22.94
CA GLU A 242 -22.20 -6.25 -23.98
C GLU A 242 -22.82 -6.90 -25.23
N GLY A 243 -24.15 -7.09 -25.26
CA GLY A 243 -24.85 -7.68 -26.41
C GLY A 243 -24.49 -9.14 -26.71
N ILE A 244 -23.89 -9.84 -25.73
CA ILE A 244 -23.46 -11.25 -25.92
C ILE A 244 -24.66 -12.15 -26.18
N LEU A 245 -25.81 -11.85 -25.54
CA LEU A 245 -27.04 -12.64 -25.75
C LEU A 245 -27.64 -12.40 -27.13
N ASP A 246 -27.45 -11.19 -27.71
CA ASP A 246 -27.92 -10.85 -29.06
C ASP A 246 -27.08 -11.51 -30.16
N ILE A 247 -25.82 -11.85 -29.86
CA ILE A 247 -24.93 -12.58 -30.78
C ILE A 247 -25.31 -14.08 -30.85
N LEU A 248 -25.94 -14.60 -29.80
CA LEU A 248 -26.32 -16.00 -29.68
C LEU A 248 -27.77 -16.29 -30.11
N SER A 249 -28.56 -15.26 -30.42
CA SER A 249 -29.90 -15.32 -30.95
C SER A 249 -29.90 -15.21 -32.48
#